data_df4c5b8fad014e2f2a07b69d064ea86e
#
_entry.id   df4c5b8fad014e2f2a07b69d064ea86e
#
_cell.length_a   1.000
_cell.length_b   1.000
_cell.length_c   1.000
_cell.angle_alpha   90.00
_cell.angle_beta   90.00
_cell.angle_gamma   90.00
#
_symmetry.space_group_name_H-M   'P 1'
#
loop_
_entity.id
_entity.type
_entity.pdbx_description
1 polymer ?
#
loop_
_entity_poly.entity_id
_entity_poly.type
_entity_poly.pdbx_seq_one_letter_code
_entity_poly.pdbx_strand_id
1 'polypeptide(L)'
;MYAGDDPDILYFTSTRNEAKGTDLNGITGMKSADIFHSKRNEKKQWQKPEPLASEVNSEFEEGACSFSSDGKTMYFTRCRTLPNAPAYAEIYVSQRAGAEWGAPQKCAILNDTLSSVAHPVLSPAGDYLYFVSDMPGGQGGLDLWRINITRDGFGYVDNLGPEINTSADEMFPTFSPDGTLYFSSTGHPGMGGLDIFRAITDSLTGRWRIENMQSPVNSQGDDFGMTFEPGAPNRGFFSSNRGDARGWDHIYSFEFPEVHHVLKGLVYDKEGDVL
;
A
#
# COMPACT_ATOMS: atom_id res chain seq x y z
N MET A 1 -5.57 4.90 -0.49
CA MET A 1 -4.56 5.51 -1.38
C MET A 1 -5.12 6.74 -2.06
N TYR A 2 -4.27 7.66 -2.45
CA TYR A 2 -4.64 8.89 -3.18
C TYR A 2 -4.17 8.78 -4.64
N ALA A 3 -4.91 9.38 -5.56
CA ALA A 3 -4.55 9.40 -6.98
C ALA A 3 -3.87 10.73 -7.32
N GLY A 4 -2.54 10.71 -7.45
CA GLY A 4 -1.74 11.91 -7.66
C GLY A 4 -1.79 12.85 -6.45
N ASP A 5 -1.81 14.16 -6.70
CA ASP A 5 -1.75 15.20 -5.67
C ASP A 5 -3.12 15.64 -5.14
N ASP A 6 -4.21 14.91 -5.43
CA ASP A 6 -5.56 15.28 -4.97
C ASP A 6 -5.82 14.75 -3.55
N PRO A 7 -5.77 15.59 -2.50
CA PRO A 7 -6.01 15.17 -1.12
C PRO A 7 -7.49 14.95 -0.81
N ASP A 8 -8.40 15.30 -1.72
CA ASP A 8 -9.83 15.29 -1.48
C ASP A 8 -10.52 14.01 -1.97
N ILE A 9 -9.78 13.06 -2.56
CA ILE A 9 -10.32 11.76 -2.98
C ILE A 9 -9.45 10.63 -2.40
N LEU A 10 -10.04 9.82 -1.52
CA LEU A 10 -9.42 8.62 -0.95
C LEU A 10 -10.02 7.37 -1.60
N TYR A 11 -9.16 6.51 -2.14
CA TYR A 11 -9.51 5.20 -2.68
C TYR A 11 -9.17 4.10 -1.65
N PHE A 12 -10.04 3.11 -1.52
CA PHE A 12 -9.87 2.01 -0.58
C PHE A 12 -10.68 0.77 -0.99
N THR A 13 -10.33 -0.37 -0.45
CA THR A 13 -11.03 -1.64 -0.64
C THR A 13 -12.18 -1.78 0.36
N SER A 14 -13.32 -2.30 -0.06
CA SER A 14 -14.46 -2.53 0.83
C SER A 14 -15.39 -3.64 0.34
N THR A 15 -15.95 -4.38 1.29
CA THR A 15 -16.95 -5.45 1.09
C THR A 15 -18.40 -4.95 1.30
N ARG A 16 -18.65 -3.65 1.14
CA ARG A 16 -19.95 -3.03 1.36
C ARG A 16 -21.02 -3.59 0.43
N ASN A 17 -22.30 -3.40 0.82
CA ASN A 17 -23.44 -3.89 0.06
C ASN A 17 -23.50 -3.40 -1.40
N GLU A 18 -22.90 -2.24 -1.68
CA GLU A 18 -22.79 -1.64 -3.01
C GLU A 18 -21.72 -2.30 -3.89
N ALA A 19 -20.89 -3.23 -3.36
CA ALA A 19 -19.93 -3.99 -4.15
C ALA A 19 -20.63 -4.85 -5.21
N LYS A 20 -19.96 -5.03 -6.37
CA LYS A 20 -20.57 -5.69 -7.55
C LYS A 20 -20.79 -7.19 -7.38
N GLY A 21 -19.88 -7.86 -6.67
CA GLY A 21 -19.99 -9.31 -6.45
C GLY A 21 -21.34 -9.70 -5.85
N THR A 22 -21.94 -10.75 -6.36
CA THR A 22 -23.23 -11.28 -5.88
C THR A 22 -23.06 -12.37 -4.85
N ASP A 23 -21.96 -13.09 -4.93
CA ASP A 23 -21.68 -14.23 -4.06
C ASP A 23 -21.19 -13.76 -2.70
N LEU A 24 -21.70 -14.39 -1.66
CA LEU A 24 -21.26 -14.16 -0.31
C LEU A 24 -20.17 -15.18 0.02
N ASN A 25 -19.08 -14.70 0.62
CA ASN A 25 -18.05 -15.56 1.18
C ASN A 25 -18.68 -16.48 2.23
N GLY A 26 -18.52 -17.79 2.06
CA GLY A 26 -19.17 -18.81 2.92
C GLY A 26 -18.72 -18.79 4.39
N ILE A 27 -17.59 -18.13 4.70
CA ILE A 27 -17.03 -18.00 6.06
C ILE A 27 -17.46 -16.68 6.68
N THR A 28 -17.25 -15.56 5.97
CA THR A 28 -17.49 -14.20 6.49
C THR A 28 -18.90 -13.71 6.27
N GLY A 29 -19.64 -14.29 5.32
CA GLY A 29 -20.95 -13.82 4.88
C GLY A 29 -20.93 -12.45 4.17
N MET A 30 -19.74 -11.94 3.84
CA MET A 30 -19.56 -10.67 3.14
C MET A 30 -19.48 -10.88 1.63
N LYS A 31 -19.78 -9.85 0.86
CA LYS A 31 -19.55 -9.82 -0.59
C LYS A 31 -18.06 -9.80 -0.91
N SER A 32 -17.73 -10.09 -2.16
CA SER A 32 -16.39 -9.82 -2.73
C SER A 32 -16.03 -8.35 -2.54
N ALA A 33 -14.76 -8.09 -2.30
CA ALA A 33 -14.26 -6.75 -2.08
C ALA A 33 -14.14 -5.99 -3.41
N ASP A 34 -14.54 -4.73 -3.42
CA ASP A 34 -14.40 -3.79 -4.54
C ASP A 34 -13.55 -2.59 -4.15
N ILE A 35 -13.03 -1.87 -5.14
CA ILE A 35 -12.39 -0.57 -4.94
C ILE A 35 -13.47 0.50 -4.86
N PHE A 36 -13.49 1.21 -3.75
CA PHE A 36 -14.36 2.35 -3.46
C PHE A 36 -13.55 3.64 -3.43
N HIS A 37 -14.24 4.75 -3.55
CA HIS A 37 -13.68 6.05 -3.24
C HIS A 37 -14.64 6.86 -2.39
N SER A 38 -14.06 7.77 -1.60
CA SER A 38 -14.79 8.80 -0.87
C SER A 38 -14.18 10.15 -1.19
N LYS A 39 -15.02 11.18 -1.29
CA LYS A 39 -14.61 12.56 -1.57
C LYS A 39 -14.83 13.44 -0.36
N ARG A 40 -13.97 14.43 -0.16
CA ARG A 40 -14.21 15.50 0.80
C ARG A 40 -15.13 16.57 0.20
N ASN A 41 -16.08 17.03 0.98
CA ASN A 41 -16.90 18.20 0.63
C ASN A 41 -16.13 19.52 0.89
N GLU A 42 -16.75 20.66 0.59
CA GLU A 42 -16.18 21.99 0.82
C GLU A 42 -15.76 22.24 2.29
N LYS A 43 -16.39 21.53 3.24
CA LYS A 43 -16.07 21.59 4.68
C LYS A 43 -14.99 20.57 5.08
N LYS A 44 -14.30 19.94 4.10
CA LYS A 44 -13.27 18.91 4.31
C LYS A 44 -13.78 17.66 5.05
N GLN A 45 -15.07 17.36 5.00
CA GLN A 45 -15.69 16.17 5.58
C GLN A 45 -15.83 15.10 4.51
N TRP A 46 -15.45 13.86 4.84
CA TRP A 46 -15.60 12.70 3.96
C TRP A 46 -17.09 12.43 3.70
N GLN A 47 -17.42 12.25 2.43
CA GLN A 47 -18.75 11.89 1.97
C GLN A 47 -18.95 10.38 2.02
N LYS A 48 -20.21 9.93 1.81
CA LYS A 48 -20.52 8.50 1.70
C LYS A 48 -19.67 7.90 0.58
N PRO A 49 -18.96 6.77 0.85
CA PRO A 49 -18.20 6.08 -0.18
C PRO A 49 -19.07 5.55 -1.31
N GLU A 50 -18.52 5.57 -2.51
CA GLU A 50 -19.12 5.03 -3.71
C GLU A 50 -18.17 4.02 -4.38
N PRO A 51 -18.67 2.88 -4.93
CA PRO A 51 -17.83 1.98 -5.70
C PRO A 51 -17.37 2.67 -6.99
N LEU A 52 -16.21 2.29 -7.51
CA LEU A 52 -15.81 2.76 -8.82
C LEU A 52 -16.82 2.29 -9.89
N ALA A 53 -17.38 3.24 -10.64
CA ALA A 53 -18.40 3.01 -11.68
C ALA A 53 -17.77 2.58 -13.01
N SER A 54 -16.68 1.82 -13.01
CA SER A 54 -15.95 1.39 -14.19
C SER A 54 -15.82 -0.12 -14.26
N GLU A 55 -15.17 -0.64 -15.30
CA GLU A 55 -14.83 -2.05 -15.44
C GLU A 55 -13.70 -2.49 -14.48
N VAL A 56 -13.19 -1.57 -13.65
CA VAL A 56 -12.19 -1.87 -12.63
C VAL A 56 -12.74 -2.87 -11.61
N ASN A 57 -13.94 -2.61 -11.11
CA ASN A 57 -14.65 -3.56 -10.26
C ASN A 57 -15.38 -4.60 -11.11
N SER A 58 -15.27 -5.87 -10.76
CA SER A 58 -15.84 -7.01 -11.49
C SER A 58 -16.66 -7.94 -10.58
N GLU A 59 -16.88 -9.16 -10.98
CA GLU A 59 -17.45 -10.22 -10.14
C GLU A 59 -16.44 -10.84 -9.18
N PHE A 60 -15.15 -10.55 -9.36
CA PHE A 60 -14.05 -11.01 -8.52
C PHE A 60 -13.79 -10.03 -7.38
N GLU A 61 -12.71 -10.26 -6.62
CA GLU A 61 -12.28 -9.35 -5.56
C GLU A 61 -11.22 -8.40 -6.09
N GLU A 62 -11.45 -7.09 -5.98
CA GLU A 62 -10.50 -6.05 -6.32
C GLU A 62 -10.07 -5.25 -5.10
N GLY A 63 -8.79 -4.96 -5.02
CA GLY A 63 -8.26 -4.18 -3.90
C GLY A 63 -6.81 -3.76 -4.03
N ALA A 64 -6.28 -3.23 -2.94
CA ALA A 64 -4.89 -2.78 -2.82
C ALA A 64 -4.42 -1.97 -4.05
N CYS A 65 -5.17 -0.91 -4.38
CA CYS A 65 -4.83 -0.07 -5.52
C CYS A 65 -3.71 0.92 -5.20
N SER A 66 -2.92 1.27 -6.22
CA SER A 66 -1.93 2.36 -6.18
C SER A 66 -1.97 3.18 -7.46
N PHE A 67 -1.38 4.36 -7.44
CA PHE A 67 -1.48 5.31 -8.55
C PHE A 67 -0.11 5.84 -8.96
N SER A 68 0.02 6.21 -10.24
CA SER A 68 1.13 7.03 -10.70
C SER A 68 1.07 8.43 -10.08
N SER A 69 2.21 9.11 -10.01
CA SER A 69 2.31 10.45 -9.43
C SER A 69 1.41 11.49 -10.12
N ASP A 70 1.13 11.32 -11.41
CA ASP A 70 0.20 12.18 -12.15
C ASP A 70 -1.27 11.76 -12.01
N GLY A 71 -1.57 10.71 -11.24
CA GLY A 71 -2.92 10.20 -10.99
C GLY A 71 -3.63 9.61 -12.20
N LYS A 72 -2.90 9.30 -13.29
CA LYS A 72 -3.51 8.81 -14.54
C LYS A 72 -3.45 7.31 -14.74
N THR A 73 -2.56 6.62 -14.03
CA THR A 73 -2.41 5.17 -14.07
C THR A 73 -2.75 4.60 -12.70
N MET A 74 -3.61 3.60 -12.66
CA MET A 74 -3.95 2.85 -11.46
C MET A 74 -3.49 1.41 -11.63
N TYR A 75 -2.71 0.90 -10.69
CA TYR A 75 -2.44 -0.52 -10.52
C TYR A 75 -3.27 -1.04 -9.36
N PHE A 76 -3.77 -2.26 -9.48
CA PHE A 76 -4.56 -2.87 -8.41
C PHE A 76 -4.48 -4.39 -8.47
N THR A 77 -4.80 -5.03 -7.35
CA THR A 77 -4.90 -6.48 -7.24
C THR A 77 -6.29 -6.93 -7.63
N ARG A 78 -6.39 -8.01 -8.41
CA ARG A 78 -7.63 -8.78 -8.63
C ARG A 78 -7.40 -10.21 -8.21
N CYS A 79 -8.20 -10.70 -7.25
CA CYS A 79 -8.18 -12.09 -6.82
C CYS A 79 -9.27 -12.86 -7.55
N ARG A 80 -8.87 -13.94 -8.22
CA ARG A 80 -9.81 -14.84 -8.91
C ARG A 80 -9.99 -16.11 -8.13
N THR A 81 -11.23 -16.41 -7.77
CA THR A 81 -11.62 -17.71 -7.24
C THR A 81 -12.42 -18.43 -8.31
N LEU A 82 -11.84 -19.44 -8.93
CA LEU A 82 -12.51 -20.26 -9.92
C LEU A 82 -12.95 -21.60 -9.29
N PRO A 83 -14.10 -22.16 -9.71
CA PRO A 83 -14.50 -23.48 -9.23
C PRO A 83 -13.42 -24.53 -9.51
N ASN A 84 -13.01 -25.26 -8.47
CA ASN A 84 -11.97 -26.31 -8.52
C ASN A 84 -10.56 -25.85 -8.92
N ALA A 85 -10.23 -24.57 -8.78
CA ALA A 85 -8.88 -24.03 -8.94
C ALA A 85 -8.45 -23.31 -7.65
N PRO A 86 -7.15 -23.25 -7.33
CA PRO A 86 -6.65 -22.40 -6.26
C PRO A 86 -7.04 -20.94 -6.54
N ALA A 87 -7.39 -20.21 -5.48
CA ALA A 87 -7.48 -18.77 -5.57
C ALA A 87 -6.09 -18.20 -5.82
N TYR A 88 -5.96 -17.27 -6.75
CA TYR A 88 -4.70 -16.59 -7.00
C TYR A 88 -4.95 -15.11 -7.30
N ALA A 89 -3.96 -14.30 -6.99
CA ALA A 89 -3.99 -12.87 -7.18
C ALA A 89 -3.17 -12.45 -8.40
N GLU A 90 -3.66 -11.47 -9.13
CA GLU A 90 -3.02 -10.89 -10.30
C GLU A 90 -3.05 -9.36 -10.21
N ILE A 91 -2.03 -8.70 -10.74
CA ILE A 91 -2.00 -7.25 -10.85
C ILE A 91 -2.56 -6.82 -12.20
N TYR A 92 -3.45 -5.86 -12.14
CA TYR A 92 -4.05 -5.18 -13.30
C TYR A 92 -3.68 -3.71 -13.32
N VAL A 93 -3.68 -3.14 -14.50
CA VAL A 93 -3.47 -1.71 -14.74
C VAL A 93 -4.66 -1.12 -15.48
N SER A 94 -5.10 0.06 -15.05
CA SER A 94 -6.11 0.84 -15.75
C SER A 94 -5.59 2.27 -15.96
N GLN A 95 -5.92 2.83 -17.12
CA GLN A 95 -5.59 4.20 -17.48
C GLN A 95 -6.81 5.11 -17.32
N ARG A 96 -6.59 6.31 -16.84
CA ARG A 96 -7.67 7.28 -16.69
C ARG A 96 -8.10 7.82 -18.04
N ALA A 97 -9.38 7.70 -18.36
CA ALA A 97 -10.01 8.22 -19.56
C ALA A 97 -10.99 9.34 -19.17
N GLY A 98 -10.51 10.57 -19.13
CA GLY A 98 -11.28 11.72 -18.62
C GLY A 98 -11.52 11.63 -17.11
N ALA A 99 -12.78 11.55 -16.68
CA ALA A 99 -13.15 11.42 -15.27
C ALA A 99 -13.19 9.97 -14.77
N GLU A 100 -13.17 8.98 -15.66
CA GLU A 100 -13.36 7.56 -15.35
C GLU A 100 -12.09 6.75 -15.61
N TRP A 101 -12.05 5.54 -15.05
CA TRP A 101 -11.01 4.55 -15.29
C TRP A 101 -11.43 3.66 -16.46
N GLY A 102 -10.52 3.45 -17.43
CA GLY A 102 -10.74 2.59 -18.59
C GLY A 102 -10.68 1.11 -18.24
N ALA A 103 -10.94 0.28 -19.26
CA ALA A 103 -10.89 -1.17 -19.13
C ALA A 103 -9.52 -1.65 -18.62
N PRO A 104 -9.48 -2.44 -17.54
CA PRO A 104 -8.23 -2.89 -16.95
C PRO A 104 -7.55 -3.95 -17.83
N GLN A 105 -6.22 -3.91 -17.84
CA GLN A 105 -5.38 -4.89 -18.51
C GLN A 105 -4.53 -5.62 -17.48
N LYS A 106 -4.40 -6.94 -17.62
CA LYS A 106 -3.50 -7.75 -16.79
C LYS A 106 -2.04 -7.36 -17.04
N CYS A 107 -1.29 -7.14 -15.97
CA CYS A 107 0.16 -6.95 -16.02
C CYS A 107 0.87 -8.30 -16.15
N ALA A 108 1.65 -8.48 -17.21
CA ALA A 108 2.45 -9.68 -17.41
C ALA A 108 3.78 -9.57 -16.60
N ILE A 109 3.68 -9.69 -15.27
CA ILE A 109 4.83 -9.59 -14.36
C ILE A 109 5.58 -10.93 -14.32
N LEU A 110 4.85 -12.03 -14.16
CA LEU A 110 5.40 -13.38 -14.12
C LEU A 110 4.96 -14.19 -15.34
N ASN A 111 5.82 -15.11 -15.77
CA ASN A 111 5.51 -16.05 -16.85
C ASN A 111 4.84 -17.34 -16.34
N ASP A 112 4.80 -17.55 -15.03
CA ASP A 112 4.10 -18.67 -14.43
C ASP A 112 2.65 -18.27 -14.08
N THR A 113 1.79 -19.27 -13.86
CA THR A 113 0.39 -19.11 -13.51
C THR A 113 0.08 -19.70 -12.14
N LEU A 114 1.10 -20.04 -11.36
CA LEU A 114 0.95 -20.69 -10.06
C LEU A 114 1.18 -19.74 -8.90
N SER A 115 2.01 -18.71 -9.12
CA SER A 115 2.32 -17.73 -8.10
C SER A 115 1.36 -16.56 -8.11
N SER A 116 0.97 -16.10 -6.94
CA SER A 116 0.19 -14.87 -6.76
C SER A 116 1.08 -13.64 -6.89
N VAL A 117 0.55 -12.57 -7.48
CA VAL A 117 1.14 -11.23 -7.46
C VAL A 117 0.09 -10.22 -7.02
N ALA A 118 0.39 -9.46 -5.97
CA ALA A 118 -0.58 -8.61 -5.29
C ALA A 118 0.05 -7.31 -4.76
N HIS A 119 -0.79 -6.44 -4.21
CA HIS A 119 -0.42 -5.21 -3.50
C HIS A 119 0.59 -4.34 -4.26
N PRO A 120 0.27 -3.93 -5.49
CA PRO A 120 1.18 -3.14 -6.32
C PRO A 120 1.37 -1.73 -5.76
N VAL A 121 2.61 -1.22 -5.79
CA VAL A 121 2.91 0.20 -5.57
C VAL A 121 4.06 0.65 -6.46
N LEU A 122 3.91 1.82 -7.08
CA LEU A 122 4.97 2.45 -7.85
C LEU A 122 6.03 3.05 -6.92
N SER A 123 7.31 2.93 -7.31
CA SER A 123 8.37 3.74 -6.72
C SER A 123 8.08 5.23 -6.92
N PRO A 124 8.60 6.12 -6.07
CA PRO A 124 8.41 7.56 -6.23
C PRO A 124 8.87 8.11 -7.59
N ALA A 125 9.91 7.52 -8.17
CA ALA A 125 10.40 7.85 -9.50
C ALA A 125 9.56 7.24 -10.64
N GLY A 126 8.70 6.27 -10.35
CA GLY A 126 7.88 5.56 -11.34
C GLY A 126 8.66 4.56 -12.20
N ASP A 127 9.89 4.24 -11.83
CA ASP A 127 10.80 3.34 -12.56
C ASP A 127 10.72 1.87 -12.11
N TYR A 128 10.12 1.62 -10.94
CA TYR A 128 9.83 0.29 -10.41
C TYR A 128 8.39 0.14 -9.98
N LEU A 129 7.84 -1.07 -10.19
CA LEU A 129 6.63 -1.53 -9.53
C LEU A 129 7.05 -2.49 -8.41
N TYR A 130 6.73 -2.14 -7.17
CA TYR A 130 6.87 -3.03 -6.01
C TYR A 130 5.58 -3.82 -5.86
N PHE A 131 5.70 -5.07 -5.46
CA PHE A 131 4.56 -5.97 -5.31
C PHE A 131 4.88 -7.09 -4.32
N VAL A 132 3.87 -7.87 -4.00
CA VAL A 132 3.93 -9.03 -3.10
C VAL A 132 3.74 -10.29 -3.92
N SER A 133 4.53 -11.33 -3.61
CA SER A 133 4.39 -12.64 -4.28
C SER A 133 4.93 -13.79 -3.41
N ASP A 134 4.31 -14.96 -3.58
CA ASP A 134 4.74 -16.26 -3.06
C ASP A 134 5.59 -17.04 -4.06
N MET A 135 6.11 -16.37 -5.10
CA MET A 135 6.90 -17.04 -6.13
C MET A 135 8.20 -17.64 -5.59
N PRO A 136 8.69 -18.73 -6.20
CA PRO A 136 9.93 -19.38 -5.78
C PRO A 136 11.14 -18.42 -5.79
N GLY A 137 12.01 -18.58 -4.79
CA GLY A 137 13.21 -17.75 -4.62
C GLY A 137 13.06 -16.64 -3.59
N GLY A 138 11.93 -16.58 -2.89
CA GLY A 138 11.69 -15.73 -1.73
C GLY A 138 12.35 -16.23 -0.45
N GLN A 139 12.05 -15.53 0.66
CA GLN A 139 12.57 -15.84 2.00
C GLN A 139 11.56 -16.65 2.83
N GLY A 140 10.25 -16.55 2.51
CA GLY A 140 9.21 -17.15 3.34
C GLY A 140 7.89 -17.37 2.62
N GLY A 141 6.85 -16.82 3.19
CA GLY A 141 5.49 -16.86 2.66
C GLY A 141 5.30 -15.87 1.51
N LEU A 142 4.62 -14.77 1.80
CA LEU A 142 4.50 -13.65 0.87
C LEU A 142 5.66 -12.67 1.07
N ASP A 143 6.48 -12.52 0.06
CA ASP A 143 7.63 -11.61 0.07
C ASP A 143 7.36 -10.32 -0.71
N LEU A 144 8.08 -9.26 -0.37
CA LEU A 144 8.15 -8.05 -1.17
C LEU A 144 9.18 -8.21 -2.30
N TRP A 145 8.73 -7.89 -3.49
CA TRP A 145 9.51 -7.92 -4.73
C TRP A 145 9.39 -6.57 -5.45
N ARG A 146 10.26 -6.34 -6.40
CA ARG A 146 10.14 -5.22 -7.34
C ARG A 146 10.48 -5.67 -8.77
N ILE A 147 9.90 -5.00 -9.74
CA ILE A 147 10.20 -5.16 -11.16
C ILE A 147 10.44 -3.79 -11.78
N ASN A 148 11.49 -3.65 -12.58
CA ASN A 148 11.73 -2.39 -13.26
C ASN A 148 10.75 -2.21 -14.43
N ILE A 149 10.29 -0.97 -14.61
CA ILE A 149 9.41 -0.57 -15.69
C ILE A 149 10.27 -0.05 -16.83
N THR A 150 10.10 -0.63 -18.02
CA THR A 150 10.82 -0.25 -19.23
C THR A 150 9.87 0.31 -20.27
N ARG A 151 10.40 0.80 -21.40
CA ARG A 151 9.57 1.25 -22.52
C ARG A 151 8.76 0.12 -23.16
N ASP A 152 9.28 -1.11 -23.08
CA ASP A 152 8.71 -2.30 -23.71
C ASP A 152 7.86 -3.13 -22.72
N GLY A 153 7.66 -2.65 -21.49
CA GLY A 153 6.90 -3.31 -20.43
C GLY A 153 7.72 -3.52 -19.16
N PHE A 154 7.62 -4.71 -18.57
CA PHE A 154 8.32 -5.07 -17.35
C PHE A 154 9.64 -5.78 -17.65
N GLY A 155 10.68 -5.49 -16.86
CA GLY A 155 12.01 -6.05 -17.01
C GLY A 155 12.34 -7.14 -15.99
N TYR A 156 13.38 -6.95 -15.18
CA TYR A 156 13.83 -7.96 -14.22
C TYR A 156 13.10 -7.83 -12.89
N VAL A 157 12.79 -8.99 -12.29
CA VAL A 157 12.20 -9.11 -10.96
C VAL A 157 13.31 -9.33 -9.95
N ASP A 158 13.32 -8.52 -8.89
CA ASP A 158 14.25 -8.61 -7.75
C ASP A 158 13.46 -8.83 -6.45
N ASN A 159 13.87 -9.83 -5.64
CA ASN A 159 13.45 -9.94 -4.24
C ASN A 159 14.12 -8.84 -3.41
N LEU A 160 13.42 -8.21 -2.47
CA LEU A 160 14.01 -7.15 -1.65
C LEU A 160 15.02 -7.65 -0.60
N GLY A 161 15.17 -8.96 -0.50
CA GLY A 161 16.19 -9.60 0.32
C GLY A 161 15.81 -9.78 1.79
N PRO A 162 16.69 -10.49 2.55
CA PRO A 162 16.37 -10.95 3.90
C PRO A 162 16.40 -9.85 4.97
N GLU A 163 16.75 -8.63 4.62
CA GLU A 163 16.64 -7.49 5.54
C GLU A 163 15.19 -6.99 5.63
N ILE A 164 14.42 -7.13 4.53
CA ILE A 164 13.00 -6.75 4.45
C ILE A 164 12.12 -7.98 4.60
N ASN A 165 12.40 -9.04 3.83
CA ASN A 165 11.60 -10.25 3.80
C ASN A 165 12.04 -11.23 4.89
N THR A 166 11.06 -11.87 5.52
CA THR A 166 11.28 -12.85 6.60
C THR A 166 10.83 -14.25 6.18
N SER A 167 10.78 -15.18 7.10
CA SER A 167 10.18 -16.52 6.85
C SER A 167 8.64 -16.51 6.90
N ALA A 168 8.02 -15.39 7.16
CA ALA A 168 6.56 -15.22 7.22
C ALA A 168 6.06 -14.35 6.07
N ASP A 169 5.12 -13.46 6.29
CA ASP A 169 4.50 -12.64 5.23
C ASP A 169 4.88 -11.17 5.37
N GLU A 170 5.30 -10.58 4.26
CA GLU A 170 5.46 -9.13 4.07
C GLU A 170 4.48 -8.63 3.01
N MET A 171 3.65 -7.64 3.38
CA MET A 171 2.52 -7.18 2.56
C MET A 171 2.35 -5.67 2.58
N PHE A 172 1.47 -5.18 1.69
CA PHE A 172 1.02 -3.79 1.63
C PHE A 172 2.15 -2.75 1.57
N PRO A 173 3.11 -2.89 0.61
CA PRO A 173 4.13 -1.87 0.43
C PRO A 173 3.51 -0.53 0.07
N THR A 174 4.09 0.56 0.57
CA THR A 174 3.75 1.93 0.18
C THR A 174 4.97 2.84 0.39
N PHE A 175 4.97 3.99 -0.27
CA PHE A 175 6.00 5.00 -0.09
C PHE A 175 5.42 6.25 0.55
N SER A 176 6.14 6.81 1.52
CA SER A 176 5.89 8.17 1.99
C SER A 176 6.36 9.19 0.96
N PRO A 177 5.93 10.45 1.04
CA PRO A 177 6.37 11.51 0.11
C PRO A 177 7.88 11.75 0.06
N ASP A 178 8.62 11.40 1.11
CA ASP A 178 10.09 11.49 1.15
C ASP A 178 10.80 10.25 0.56
N GLY A 179 10.03 9.26 0.07
CA GLY A 179 10.55 8.05 -0.56
C GLY A 179 10.86 6.92 0.41
N THR A 180 10.53 7.02 1.69
CA THR A 180 10.68 5.93 2.64
C THR A 180 9.67 4.83 2.35
N LEU A 181 10.13 3.57 2.26
CA LEU A 181 9.28 2.41 2.08
C LEU A 181 8.64 2.01 3.42
N TYR A 182 7.32 1.85 3.41
CA TYR A 182 6.52 1.25 4.50
C TYR A 182 5.92 -0.05 4.02
N PHE A 183 5.77 -1.00 4.92
CA PHE A 183 5.14 -2.29 4.64
C PHE A 183 4.58 -2.89 5.92
N SER A 184 3.79 -3.95 5.81
CA SER A 184 3.27 -4.69 6.96
C SER A 184 3.84 -6.09 6.96
N SER A 185 4.16 -6.63 8.14
CA SER A 185 4.77 -7.94 8.29
C SER A 185 4.20 -8.70 9.47
N THR A 186 4.11 -10.02 9.32
CA THR A 186 3.84 -10.98 10.41
C THR A 186 5.13 -11.61 10.94
N GLY A 187 6.26 -11.39 10.30
CA GLY A 187 7.54 -12.04 10.63
C GLY A 187 8.53 -11.19 11.40
N HIS A 188 8.52 -9.88 11.21
CA HIS A 188 9.32 -8.98 12.02
C HIS A 188 8.77 -8.86 13.43
N PRO A 189 9.63 -8.61 14.48
CA PRO A 189 9.16 -8.44 15.84
C PRO A 189 8.15 -7.31 15.97
N GLY A 190 6.91 -7.67 16.30
CA GLY A 190 5.74 -6.81 16.31
C GLY A 190 4.95 -6.87 17.61
N MET A 191 3.74 -6.33 17.58
CA MET A 191 2.81 -6.23 18.71
C MET A 191 1.55 -7.08 18.49
N GLY A 192 1.19 -7.34 17.23
CA GLY A 192 -0.03 -8.02 16.82
C GLY A 192 0.20 -9.11 15.79
N GLY A 193 -0.72 -9.25 14.87
CA GLY A 193 -0.58 -10.08 13.68
C GLY A 193 0.24 -9.35 12.61
N LEU A 194 -0.42 -8.61 11.73
CA LEU A 194 0.26 -7.68 10.85
C LEU A 194 0.63 -6.40 11.61
N ASP A 195 1.89 -6.03 11.58
CA ASP A 195 2.38 -4.77 12.10
C ASP A 195 3.03 -3.94 10.99
N ILE A 196 2.93 -2.62 11.07
CA ILE A 196 3.51 -1.68 10.10
C ILE A 196 4.97 -1.38 10.46
N PHE A 197 5.83 -1.48 9.46
CA PHE A 197 7.26 -1.18 9.55
C PHE A 197 7.65 -0.13 8.50
N ARG A 198 8.76 0.55 8.74
CA ARG A 198 9.44 1.37 7.73
C ARG A 198 10.84 0.86 7.48
N ALA A 199 11.25 0.91 6.21
CA ALA A 199 12.57 0.55 5.76
C ALA A 199 13.36 1.83 5.43
N ILE A 200 14.43 2.07 6.18
CA ILE A 200 15.33 3.22 6.01
C ILE A 200 16.63 2.72 5.41
N THR A 201 17.03 3.29 4.28
CA THR A 201 18.33 2.97 3.68
C THR A 201 19.44 3.67 4.46
N ASP A 202 20.38 2.89 4.99
CA ASP A 202 21.62 3.43 5.55
C ASP A 202 22.47 4.01 4.41
N SER A 203 22.75 5.31 4.47
CA SER A 203 23.44 6.04 3.40
C SER A 203 24.92 5.63 3.21
N LEU A 204 25.52 4.98 4.20
CA LEU A 204 26.93 4.55 4.15
C LEU A 204 27.07 3.13 3.61
N THR A 205 26.17 2.23 4.00
CA THR A 205 26.27 0.81 3.68
C THR A 205 25.32 0.38 2.56
N GLY A 206 24.31 1.19 2.24
CA GLY A 206 23.23 0.86 1.32
C GLY A 206 22.26 -0.20 1.84
N ARG A 207 22.42 -0.64 3.09
CA ARG A 207 21.56 -1.66 3.72
C ARG A 207 20.28 -1.07 4.24
N TRP A 208 19.25 -1.91 4.31
CA TRP A 208 17.99 -1.56 4.96
C TRP A 208 18.09 -1.70 6.47
N ARG A 209 17.58 -0.70 7.18
CA ARG A 209 17.29 -0.76 8.62
C ARG A 209 15.78 -0.72 8.80
N ILE A 210 15.23 -1.79 9.36
CA ILE A 210 13.80 -1.93 9.56
C ILE A 210 13.41 -1.43 10.94
N GLU A 211 12.42 -0.57 11.00
CA GLU A 211 11.90 0.01 12.22
C GLU A 211 10.40 -0.27 12.35
N ASN A 212 10.01 -0.87 13.48
CA ASN A 212 8.61 -1.02 13.85
C ASN A 212 8.01 0.35 14.18
N MET A 213 6.83 0.66 13.64
CA MET A 213 6.16 1.96 13.87
C MET A 213 5.65 2.13 15.30
N GLN A 214 5.63 1.07 16.10
CA GLN A 214 5.24 1.08 17.51
C GLN A 214 3.81 1.58 17.74
N SER A 215 3.35 1.52 19.00
CA SER A 215 2.12 2.18 19.42
C SER A 215 2.26 3.70 19.31
N PRO A 216 1.22 4.43 18.86
CA PRO A 216 -0.16 3.97 18.63
C PRO A 216 -0.45 3.51 17.19
N VAL A 217 0.54 3.50 16.28
CA VAL A 217 0.34 3.00 14.92
C VAL A 217 0.06 1.50 14.94
N ASN A 218 0.95 0.73 15.55
CA ASN A 218 0.77 -0.71 15.75
C ASN A 218 0.05 -1.01 17.05
N SER A 219 -0.72 -2.11 17.06
CA SER A 219 -1.55 -2.57 18.16
C SER A 219 -1.43 -4.09 18.33
N GLN A 220 -2.28 -4.68 19.16
CA GLN A 220 -2.41 -6.13 19.28
C GLN A 220 -3.24 -6.79 18.14
N GLY A 221 -3.85 -5.98 17.28
CA GLY A 221 -4.58 -6.43 16.08
C GLY A 221 -3.69 -6.49 14.86
N ASP A 222 -4.31 -6.62 13.70
CA ASP A 222 -3.65 -6.44 12.40
C ASP A 222 -3.65 -4.95 12.03
N ASP A 223 -2.49 -4.42 11.72
CA ASP A 223 -2.27 -3.04 11.33
C ASP A 223 -1.54 -3.00 9.98
N PHE A 224 -2.17 -2.42 8.94
CA PHE A 224 -1.66 -2.52 7.59
C PHE A 224 -2.11 -1.42 6.64
N GLY A 225 -1.52 -1.38 5.44
CA GLY A 225 -1.98 -0.56 4.33
C GLY A 225 -1.86 0.94 4.59
N MET A 226 -0.75 1.38 5.19
CA MET A 226 -0.50 2.80 5.45
C MET A 226 -0.49 3.60 4.15
N THR A 227 -1.05 4.79 4.15
CA THR A 227 -1.02 5.75 3.04
C THR A 227 -0.88 7.17 3.55
N PHE A 228 -0.18 8.01 2.80
CA PHE A 228 0.10 9.40 3.18
C PHE A 228 -0.78 10.36 2.39
N GLU A 229 -1.22 11.43 3.03
CA GLU A 229 -2.02 12.47 2.39
C GLU A 229 -1.12 13.36 1.52
N PRO A 230 -1.47 13.62 0.24
CA PRO A 230 -0.73 14.53 -0.60
C PRO A 230 -0.57 15.91 0.03
N GLY A 231 0.65 16.45 -0.01
CA GLY A 231 0.97 17.75 0.60
C GLY A 231 1.05 17.76 2.13
N ALA A 232 0.84 16.59 2.79
CA ALA A 232 0.93 16.46 4.24
C ALA A 232 1.65 15.14 4.62
N PRO A 233 3.00 15.11 4.53
CA PRO A 233 3.78 13.88 4.68
C PRO A 233 3.74 13.28 6.09
N ASN A 234 3.28 14.04 7.08
CA ASN A 234 3.17 13.61 8.46
C ASN A 234 1.81 13.02 8.82
N ARG A 235 0.84 12.95 7.90
CA ARG A 235 -0.48 12.40 8.18
C ARG A 235 -1.02 11.56 7.04
N GLY A 236 -2.00 10.71 7.38
CA GLY A 236 -2.62 9.81 6.42
C GLY A 236 -3.57 8.83 7.07
N PHE A 237 -3.67 7.65 6.47
CA PHE A 237 -4.55 6.59 6.92
C PHE A 237 -3.86 5.24 6.91
N PHE A 238 -4.37 4.31 7.71
CA PHE A 238 -4.02 2.90 7.69
C PHE A 238 -5.24 2.06 8.07
N SER A 239 -5.20 0.77 7.80
CA SER A 239 -6.24 -0.18 8.17
C SER A 239 -5.87 -0.92 9.44
N SER A 240 -6.87 -1.19 10.29
CA SER A 240 -6.67 -1.98 11.50
C SER A 240 -7.97 -2.64 11.96
N ASN A 241 -7.87 -3.84 12.53
CA ASN A 241 -8.98 -4.52 13.21
C ASN A 241 -8.97 -4.32 14.72
N ARG A 242 -8.13 -3.41 15.23
CA ARG A 242 -8.04 -3.09 16.66
C ARG A 242 -9.40 -2.76 17.26
N GLY A 243 -9.74 -3.40 18.37
CA GLY A 243 -10.95 -3.09 19.12
C GLY A 243 -12.26 -3.55 18.49
N ASP A 244 -12.25 -4.18 17.31
CA ASP A 244 -13.44 -4.82 16.74
C ASP A 244 -13.52 -6.29 17.16
N ALA A 245 -14.53 -6.64 17.97
CA ALA A 245 -14.70 -8.00 18.47
C ALA A 245 -15.00 -9.05 17.37
N ARG A 246 -15.38 -8.59 16.17
CA ARG A 246 -15.66 -9.43 15.00
C ARG A 246 -14.43 -9.63 14.11
N GLY A 247 -13.33 -8.88 14.38
CA GLY A 247 -12.12 -8.87 13.58
C GLY A 247 -12.25 -8.11 12.25
N TRP A 248 -13.19 -7.17 12.13
CA TRP A 248 -13.35 -6.38 10.91
C TRP A 248 -12.37 -5.22 10.87
N ASP A 249 -11.85 -4.95 9.68
CA ASP A 249 -10.93 -3.86 9.44
C ASP A 249 -11.65 -2.52 9.34
N HIS A 250 -11.03 -1.52 9.94
CA HIS A 250 -11.47 -0.13 9.89
C HIS A 250 -10.33 0.76 9.41
N ILE A 251 -10.67 1.90 8.82
CA ILE A 251 -9.68 2.89 8.39
C ILE A 251 -9.48 3.88 9.54
N TYR A 252 -8.23 3.99 10.00
CA TYR A 252 -7.79 4.94 11.03
C TYR A 252 -6.95 6.04 10.40
N SER A 253 -7.09 7.26 10.90
CA SER A 253 -6.19 8.36 10.55
C SER A 253 -5.02 8.42 11.52
N PHE A 254 -3.86 8.84 11.01
CA PHE A 254 -2.71 9.16 11.84
C PHE A 254 -2.20 10.57 11.52
N GLU A 255 -1.55 11.16 12.51
CA GLU A 255 -0.80 12.40 12.37
C GLU A 255 0.45 12.31 13.23
N PHE A 256 1.64 12.35 12.60
CA PHE A 256 2.89 12.41 13.32
C PHE A 256 3.15 13.85 13.77
N PRO A 257 3.56 14.07 15.02
CA PRO A 257 3.86 15.41 15.49
C PRO A 257 5.03 15.99 14.69
N GLU A 258 4.97 17.27 14.37
CA GLU A 258 6.11 17.98 13.81
C GLU A 258 7.22 18.07 14.85
N VAL A 259 8.40 17.57 14.50
CA VAL A 259 9.57 17.64 15.36
C VAL A 259 10.35 18.91 15.01
N HIS A 260 10.27 19.92 15.86
CA HIS A 260 11.05 21.14 15.72
C HIS A 260 12.39 20.99 16.46
N HIS A 261 13.47 20.91 15.72
CA HIS A 261 14.82 20.98 16.29
C HIS A 261 15.28 22.42 16.36
N VAL A 262 15.57 22.90 17.55
CA VAL A 262 16.17 24.22 17.76
C VAL A 262 17.64 24.04 18.06
N LEU A 263 18.49 24.43 17.11
CA LEU A 263 19.93 24.54 17.35
C LEU A 263 20.23 25.92 17.95
N LYS A 264 20.77 25.93 19.17
CA LYS A 264 21.27 27.15 19.80
C LYS A 264 22.77 27.04 19.87
N GLY A 265 23.46 28.08 19.45
CA GLY A 265 24.91 28.17 19.48
C GLY A 265 25.37 29.64 19.59
N LEU A 266 26.59 29.83 20.02
CA LEU A 266 27.28 31.12 19.95
C LEU A 266 28.24 31.07 18.76
N VAL A 267 28.22 32.13 17.99
CA VAL A 267 29.18 32.32 16.89
C VAL A 267 30.32 33.15 17.44
N TYR A 268 31.53 32.67 17.27
CA TYR A 268 32.75 33.38 17.69
C TYR A 268 33.49 33.83 16.44
N ASP A 269 34.15 34.98 16.55
CA ASP A 269 35.17 35.36 15.58
C ASP A 269 36.45 34.54 15.77
N LYS A 270 37.45 34.82 14.93
CA LYS A 270 38.73 34.12 15.00
C LYS A 270 39.58 34.51 16.22
N GLU A 271 39.27 35.60 16.89
CA GLU A 271 39.84 36.07 18.14
C GLU A 271 39.17 35.45 19.37
N GLY A 272 38.01 34.75 19.20
CA GLY A 272 37.29 34.08 20.27
C GLY A 272 36.20 34.94 20.93
N ASP A 273 35.88 36.08 20.35
CA ASP A 273 34.79 36.94 20.81
C ASP A 273 33.47 36.52 20.22
N VAL A 274 32.38 36.63 21.01
CA VAL A 274 31.02 36.30 20.57
C VAL A 274 30.53 37.39 19.60
N LEU A 275 30.14 36.98 18.40
CA LEU A 275 29.53 37.86 17.39
C LEU A 275 28.08 38.17 17.68
#